data_b16c89e9e9aac496cb217945ae6ab1c9
#
_entry.id   b16c89e9e9aac496cb217945ae6ab1c9
#
_cell.length_a   1.000
_cell.length_b   1.000
_cell.length_c   1.000
_cell.angle_alpha   90.00
_cell.angle_beta   90.00
_cell.angle_gamma   90.00
#
_symmetry.space_group_name_H-M   'P 1'
#
loop_
_entity.id
_entity.type
_entity.pdbx_description
1 polymer ?
#
loop_
_entity_poly.entity_id
_entity_poly.type
_entity_poly.pdbx_seq_one_letter_code
_entity_poly.pdbx_strand_id
1 'polypeptide(L)'
;MSLRHRAERRAPSWLEVKDEPRVLQAEHELRGLLADGLLPDDKQAAILDVGFGGGWFLAACLRLDYTNLSGAEFGVANKAYVKAWAPDAITLSEIESDIGSFLAEKPETFEFIHMSHVIEHIPKYSLLGVVDALYRALKPGGVLMLRTPNMEGPCANSSLYVTLAHEYGFSSANLESLLDICAFDEIRFHQPSTPHSSFKQTIGKLIRWPFLKESQLRHRLFGVNEHGHFDSELIVTGRRGNSPPFFDAQYR
;
A
#
# COMPACT_ATOMS: atom_id res chain seq x y z
N MET A 1 7.40 15.34 6.87
CA MET A 1 8.20 15.68 8.09
C MET A 1 9.57 15.05 7.91
N SER A 2 10.66 15.85 7.86
CA SER A 2 11.98 15.34 7.43
C SER A 2 12.53 14.32 8.42
N LEU A 3 13.31 13.34 7.92
CA LEU A 3 13.99 12.31 8.70
C LEU A 3 14.85 12.87 9.84
N ARG A 4 15.38 14.09 9.69
CA ARG A 4 16.17 14.78 10.74
C ARG A 4 15.36 15.07 12.01
N HIS A 5 14.04 15.34 11.90
CA HIS A 5 13.19 15.61 13.07
C HIS A 5 12.74 14.32 13.80
N ARG A 6 12.94 13.13 13.24
CA ARG A 6 12.63 11.85 13.92
C ARG A 6 13.76 11.38 14.83
N ALA A 7 15.02 11.68 14.50
CA ALA A 7 16.19 11.24 15.27
C ALA A 7 16.30 11.86 16.67
N GLU A 8 15.66 13.01 16.93
CA GLU A 8 15.75 13.74 18.21
C GLU A 8 14.60 13.42 19.18
N ARG A 9 13.58 12.63 18.76
CA ARG A 9 12.46 12.27 19.64
C ARG A 9 12.76 10.93 20.33
N ARG A 10 12.44 10.84 21.63
CA ARG A 10 12.36 9.57 22.34
C ARG A 10 11.57 8.56 21.52
N ALA A 11 12.07 7.34 21.34
CA ALA A 11 11.32 6.27 20.69
C ALA A 11 10.00 6.03 21.45
N PRO A 12 8.86 5.94 20.76
CA PRO A 12 7.58 5.73 21.41
C PRO A 12 7.47 4.31 21.97
N SER A 13 6.62 4.14 22.98
CA SER A 13 6.19 2.82 23.45
C SER A 13 5.04 2.27 22.60
N TRP A 14 4.76 0.97 22.71
CA TRP A 14 3.57 0.37 22.09
C TRP A 14 2.26 1.07 22.50
N LEU A 15 2.14 1.47 23.77
CA LEU A 15 0.95 2.18 24.27
C LEU A 15 0.72 3.54 23.59
N GLU A 16 1.79 4.20 23.16
CA GLU A 16 1.69 5.45 22.40
C GLU A 16 1.40 5.22 20.92
N VAL A 17 1.94 4.15 20.33
CA VAL A 17 1.78 3.84 18.90
C VAL A 17 0.41 3.23 18.59
N LYS A 18 -0.08 2.31 19.41
CA LYS A 18 -1.32 1.57 19.14
C LYS A 18 -2.56 2.45 18.93
N ASP A 19 -2.59 3.63 19.55
CA ASP A 19 -3.73 4.57 19.47
C ASP A 19 -3.44 5.77 18.53
N GLU A 20 -2.36 5.73 17.78
CA GLU A 20 -2.08 6.71 16.73
C GLU A 20 -3.21 6.73 15.69
N PRO A 21 -3.67 7.91 15.23
CA PRO A 21 -4.76 7.99 14.25
C PRO A 21 -4.52 7.21 12.96
N ARG A 22 -3.26 7.09 12.53
CA ARG A 22 -2.87 6.31 11.34
C ARG A 22 -3.01 4.81 11.55
N VAL A 23 -2.71 4.33 12.76
CA VAL A 23 -2.90 2.93 13.13
C VAL A 23 -4.39 2.59 13.17
N LEU A 24 -5.20 3.45 13.78
CA LEU A 24 -6.66 3.26 13.84
C LEU A 24 -7.31 3.30 12.45
N GLN A 25 -6.81 4.16 11.56
CA GLN A 25 -7.25 4.19 10.17
C GLN A 25 -6.87 2.89 9.45
N ALA A 26 -5.62 2.45 9.56
CA ALA A 26 -5.17 1.19 8.95
C ALA A 26 -5.96 -0.01 9.51
N GLU A 27 -6.21 -0.07 10.82
CA GLU A 27 -7.05 -1.12 11.42
C GLU A 27 -8.47 -1.13 10.83
N HIS A 28 -9.09 0.05 10.66
CA HIS A 28 -10.42 0.15 10.09
C HIS A 28 -10.46 -0.38 8.64
N GLU A 29 -9.46 -0.04 7.83
CA GLU A 29 -9.31 -0.55 6.46
C GLU A 29 -9.09 -2.06 6.45
N LEU A 30 -8.20 -2.58 7.31
CA LEU A 30 -7.94 -4.03 7.43
C LEU A 30 -9.19 -4.82 7.84
N ARG A 31 -10.04 -4.27 8.72
CA ARG A 31 -11.33 -4.88 9.08
C ARG A 31 -12.28 -4.96 7.87
N GLY A 32 -12.26 -3.97 6.99
CA GLY A 32 -12.99 -4.01 5.71
C GLY A 32 -12.48 -5.13 4.81
N LEU A 33 -11.17 -5.22 4.62
CA LEU A 33 -10.55 -6.28 3.81
C LEU A 33 -10.80 -7.68 4.39
N LEU A 34 -10.82 -7.81 5.71
CA LEU A 34 -11.15 -9.06 6.39
C LEU A 34 -12.61 -9.48 6.11
N ALA A 35 -13.54 -8.54 6.19
CA ALA A 35 -14.96 -8.80 5.88
C ALA A 35 -15.18 -9.17 4.41
N ASP A 36 -14.35 -8.66 3.51
CA ASP A 36 -14.40 -8.95 2.06
C ASP A 36 -13.62 -10.22 1.66
N GLY A 37 -13.01 -10.93 2.62
CA GLY A 37 -12.20 -12.15 2.38
C GLY A 37 -10.89 -11.87 1.62
N LEU A 38 -10.39 -10.65 1.70
CA LEU A 38 -9.13 -10.21 1.08
C LEU A 38 -7.95 -10.25 2.05
N LEU A 39 -8.20 -10.12 3.35
CA LEU A 39 -7.21 -10.33 4.40
C LEU A 39 -7.44 -11.72 5.02
N PRO A 40 -6.39 -12.53 5.27
CA PRO A 40 -6.57 -13.86 5.87
C PRO A 40 -7.23 -13.82 7.26
N ASP A 41 -8.14 -14.73 7.53
CA ASP A 41 -8.73 -14.93 8.87
C ASP A 41 -7.73 -15.54 9.85
N ASP A 42 -6.80 -16.37 9.35
CA ASP A 42 -5.75 -16.99 10.15
C ASP A 42 -4.77 -15.94 10.69
N LYS A 43 -4.67 -15.82 11.99
CA LYS A 43 -3.79 -14.87 12.67
C LYS A 43 -2.30 -15.26 12.62
N GLN A 44 -1.99 -16.45 12.15
CA GLN A 44 -0.63 -16.92 11.84
C GLN A 44 -0.24 -16.71 10.37
N ALA A 45 -1.14 -16.19 9.53
CA ALA A 45 -0.84 -15.88 8.14
C ALA A 45 0.37 -14.94 8.04
N ALA A 46 1.30 -15.24 7.13
CA ALA A 46 2.49 -14.43 6.92
C ALA A 46 2.14 -13.15 6.16
N ILE A 47 2.34 -12.01 6.80
CA ILE A 47 2.05 -10.68 6.25
C ILE A 47 3.35 -9.90 6.11
N LEU A 48 3.56 -9.29 4.95
CA LEU A 48 4.69 -8.41 4.67
C LEU A 48 4.23 -6.97 4.41
N ASP A 49 4.91 -6.01 5.03
CA ASP A 49 4.80 -4.57 4.72
C ASP A 49 6.09 -4.09 4.04
N VAL A 50 6.00 -3.78 2.75
CA VAL A 50 7.14 -3.28 1.95
C VAL A 50 7.15 -1.76 1.99
N GLY A 51 8.25 -1.18 2.50
CA GLY A 51 8.34 0.24 2.77
C GLY A 51 7.54 0.64 4.01
N PHE A 52 7.68 -0.09 5.11
CA PHE A 52 6.84 0.07 6.31
C PHE A 52 6.93 1.45 6.98
N GLY A 53 7.92 2.28 6.68
CA GLY A 53 8.05 3.64 7.20
C GLY A 53 7.96 3.73 8.72
N GLY A 54 6.85 4.23 9.24
CA GLY A 54 6.59 4.32 10.69
C GLY A 54 5.97 3.06 11.31
N GLY A 55 5.68 2.02 10.51
CA GLY A 55 5.12 0.75 10.95
C GLY A 55 3.62 0.81 11.29
N TRP A 56 2.89 1.79 10.79
CA TRP A 56 1.47 1.98 11.13
C TRP A 56 0.59 0.81 10.71
N PHE A 57 0.85 0.25 9.52
CA PHE A 57 0.17 -0.94 9.03
C PHE A 57 0.48 -2.16 9.90
N LEU A 58 1.76 -2.39 10.22
CA LEU A 58 2.18 -3.49 11.10
C LEU A 58 1.58 -3.37 12.51
N ALA A 59 1.51 -2.13 13.05
CA ALA A 59 0.83 -1.88 14.31
C ALA A 59 -0.67 -2.19 14.25
N ALA A 60 -1.33 -1.89 13.13
CA ALA A 60 -2.74 -2.23 12.93
C ALA A 60 -2.95 -3.76 12.84
N CYS A 61 -2.03 -4.47 12.18
CA CYS A 61 -2.04 -5.94 12.16
C CYS A 61 -1.91 -6.53 13.57
N LEU A 62 -1.00 -6.00 14.40
CA LEU A 62 -0.87 -6.42 15.82
C LEU A 62 -2.17 -6.18 16.61
N ARG A 63 -2.89 -5.07 16.37
CA ARG A 63 -4.20 -4.80 17.00
C ARG A 63 -5.30 -5.77 16.57
N LEU A 64 -5.11 -6.43 15.44
CA LEU A 64 -5.97 -7.49 14.91
C LEU A 64 -5.46 -8.90 15.26
N ASP A 65 -4.51 -8.99 16.19
CA ASP A 65 -3.92 -10.23 16.72
C ASP A 65 -3.12 -11.06 15.69
N TYR A 66 -2.66 -10.45 14.58
CA TYR A 66 -1.72 -11.13 13.69
C TYR A 66 -0.34 -11.21 14.34
N THR A 67 0.30 -12.38 14.22
CA THR A 67 1.54 -12.70 14.94
C THR A 67 2.72 -13.02 14.02
N ASN A 68 2.48 -13.29 12.73
CA ASN A 68 3.52 -13.59 11.75
C ASN A 68 3.72 -12.38 10.81
N LEU A 69 4.33 -11.33 11.35
CA LEU A 69 4.50 -10.04 10.68
C LEU A 69 5.93 -9.81 10.26
N SER A 70 6.11 -9.35 9.03
CA SER A 70 7.39 -8.95 8.46
C SER A 70 7.30 -7.53 7.90
N GLY A 71 8.38 -6.76 8.07
CA GLY A 71 8.55 -5.45 7.46
C GLY A 71 9.86 -5.37 6.70
N ALA A 72 9.87 -4.78 5.50
CA ALA A 72 11.05 -4.53 4.70
C ALA A 72 11.17 -3.03 4.38
N GLU A 73 12.34 -2.42 4.58
CA GLU A 73 12.55 -0.99 4.41
C GLU A 73 13.99 -0.69 3.98
N PHE A 74 14.17 0.36 3.18
CA PHE A 74 15.50 0.83 2.77
C PHE A 74 16.26 1.56 3.87
N GLY A 75 15.56 2.10 4.86
CA GLY A 75 16.13 3.00 5.85
C GLY A 75 16.30 2.39 7.24
N VAL A 76 17.54 2.28 7.71
CA VAL A 76 17.86 1.81 9.09
C VAL A 76 17.16 2.62 10.19
N ALA A 77 16.88 3.91 9.96
CA ALA A 77 16.22 4.77 10.95
C ALA A 77 14.76 4.34 11.21
N ASN A 78 14.02 3.96 10.16
CA ASN A 78 12.67 3.45 10.30
C ASN A 78 12.65 2.10 11.02
N LYS A 79 13.60 1.22 10.69
CA LYS A 79 13.78 -0.07 11.36
C LYS A 79 14.02 0.11 12.87
N ALA A 80 14.92 1.01 13.25
CA ALA A 80 15.19 1.31 14.66
C ALA A 80 13.97 1.89 15.38
N TYR A 81 13.20 2.76 14.70
CA TYR A 81 11.97 3.34 15.24
C TYR A 81 10.90 2.28 15.53
N VAL A 82 10.63 1.37 14.57
CA VAL A 82 9.64 0.30 14.76
C VAL A 82 10.11 -0.69 15.81
N LYS A 83 11.39 -1.07 15.80
CA LYS A 83 11.96 -1.98 16.78
C LYS A 83 11.85 -1.48 18.23
N ALA A 84 11.77 -0.17 18.42
CA ALA A 84 11.66 0.41 19.75
C ALA A 84 10.31 0.17 20.43
N TRP A 85 9.20 0.07 19.65
CA TRP A 85 7.87 -0.16 20.19
C TRP A 85 7.37 -1.61 20.01
N ALA A 86 7.93 -2.37 19.09
CA ALA A 86 7.58 -3.76 18.84
C ALA A 86 8.83 -4.65 18.64
N PRO A 87 9.71 -4.79 19.64
CA PRO A 87 11.04 -5.35 19.47
C PRO A 87 11.05 -6.79 18.95
N ASP A 88 10.17 -7.64 19.44
CA ASP A 88 10.15 -9.08 19.15
C ASP A 88 8.88 -9.54 18.41
N ALA A 89 7.96 -8.63 18.14
CA ALA A 89 6.65 -8.96 17.53
C ALA A 89 6.66 -8.92 16.00
N ILE A 90 7.69 -8.31 15.39
CA ILE A 90 7.79 -8.08 13.95
C ILE A 90 9.19 -8.40 13.46
N THR A 91 9.32 -9.23 12.43
CA THR A 91 10.58 -9.47 11.73
C THR A 91 10.89 -8.28 10.82
N LEU A 92 11.96 -7.52 11.12
CA LEU A 92 12.34 -6.33 10.35
C LEU A 92 13.58 -6.60 9.52
N SER A 93 13.46 -6.45 8.21
CA SER A 93 14.53 -6.60 7.22
C SER A 93 14.93 -5.24 6.62
N GLU A 94 16.15 -5.13 6.17
CA GLU A 94 16.64 -4.02 5.37
C GLU A 94 16.67 -4.45 3.91
N ILE A 95 16.25 -3.56 3.00
CA ILE A 95 16.38 -3.74 1.56
C ILE A 95 17.71 -3.10 1.16
N GLU A 96 18.71 -3.92 0.88
CA GLU A 96 20.09 -3.46 0.63
C GLU A 96 20.28 -2.89 -0.79
N SER A 97 19.58 -3.45 -1.78
CA SER A 97 19.73 -3.06 -3.18
C SER A 97 18.41 -2.58 -3.79
N ASP A 98 17.49 -3.50 -4.04
CA ASP A 98 16.17 -3.24 -4.62
C ASP A 98 15.12 -4.25 -4.11
N ILE A 99 13.85 -3.89 -4.29
CA ILE A 99 12.72 -4.69 -3.80
C ILE A 99 12.64 -6.04 -4.53
N GLY A 100 12.90 -6.06 -5.83
CA GLY A 100 12.85 -7.28 -6.63
C GLY A 100 13.83 -8.34 -6.14
N SER A 101 15.09 -7.95 -5.92
CA SER A 101 16.13 -8.82 -5.36
C SER A 101 15.78 -9.33 -3.96
N PHE A 102 15.26 -8.44 -3.10
CA PHE A 102 14.82 -8.83 -1.75
C PHE A 102 13.69 -9.87 -1.77
N LEU A 103 12.72 -9.74 -2.68
CA LEU A 103 11.59 -10.65 -2.80
C LEU A 103 11.93 -11.95 -3.52
N ALA A 104 12.92 -11.95 -4.44
CA ALA A 104 13.34 -13.14 -5.18
C ALA A 104 13.80 -14.29 -4.28
N GLU A 105 14.27 -13.98 -3.08
CA GLU A 105 14.67 -14.97 -2.07
C GLU A 105 13.49 -15.54 -1.25
N LYS A 106 12.27 -15.07 -1.49
CA LYS A 106 11.07 -15.37 -0.69
C LYS A 106 9.88 -15.83 -1.54
N PRO A 107 10.06 -16.80 -2.45
CA PRO A 107 8.96 -17.29 -3.26
C PRO A 107 7.88 -17.94 -2.37
N GLU A 108 6.61 -17.70 -2.71
CA GLU A 108 5.44 -18.30 -2.06
C GLU A 108 5.47 -18.26 -0.52
N THR A 109 5.91 -17.13 0.00
CA THR A 109 6.14 -16.98 1.45
C THR A 109 4.95 -16.31 2.15
N PHE A 110 4.27 -15.36 1.50
CA PHE A 110 3.31 -14.48 2.15
C PHE A 110 1.88 -14.75 1.69
N GLU A 111 0.92 -14.72 2.62
CA GLU A 111 -0.51 -14.71 2.33
C GLU A 111 -1.01 -13.31 1.99
N PHE A 112 -0.35 -12.27 2.53
CA PHE A 112 -0.71 -10.88 2.27
C PHE A 112 0.55 -10.01 2.18
N ILE A 113 0.63 -9.18 1.13
CA ILE A 113 1.68 -8.17 0.99
C ILE A 113 1.02 -6.80 0.90
N HIS A 114 1.47 -5.86 1.72
CA HIS A 114 1.12 -4.46 1.70
C HIS A 114 2.27 -3.62 1.18
N MET A 115 1.97 -2.63 0.34
CA MET A 115 2.93 -1.64 -0.13
C MET A 115 2.21 -0.30 -0.27
N SER A 116 2.62 0.69 0.51
CA SER A 116 1.97 2.01 0.55
C SER A 116 2.98 3.13 0.34
N HIS A 117 2.73 3.97 -0.67
CA HIS A 117 3.61 5.08 -1.04
C HIS A 117 5.05 4.65 -1.31
N VAL A 118 5.19 3.57 -2.08
CA VAL A 118 6.49 3.01 -2.50
C VAL A 118 6.53 2.82 -4.01
N ILE A 119 5.44 2.34 -4.63
CA ILE A 119 5.41 1.99 -6.05
C ILE A 119 5.69 3.20 -6.95
N GLU A 120 5.28 4.39 -6.56
CA GLU A 120 5.56 5.66 -7.25
C GLU A 120 7.04 6.08 -7.25
N HIS A 121 7.84 5.49 -6.37
CA HIS A 121 9.29 5.73 -6.29
C HIS A 121 10.11 4.71 -7.09
N ILE A 122 9.46 3.67 -7.64
CA ILE A 122 10.14 2.63 -8.41
C ILE A 122 10.41 3.16 -9.83
N PRO A 123 11.66 3.09 -10.32
CA PRO A 123 11.98 3.47 -11.69
C PRO A 123 11.11 2.69 -12.69
N LYS A 124 10.57 3.40 -13.69
CA LYS A 124 9.63 2.83 -14.65
C LYS A 124 10.14 1.55 -15.32
N TYR A 125 11.44 1.46 -15.62
CA TYR A 125 12.05 0.28 -16.24
C TYR A 125 12.12 -0.94 -15.30
N SER A 126 12.03 -0.75 -13.97
CA SER A 126 12.05 -1.82 -12.98
C SER A 126 10.64 -2.20 -12.51
N LEU A 127 9.62 -1.40 -12.83
CA LEU A 127 8.29 -1.49 -12.25
C LEU A 127 7.65 -2.87 -12.44
N LEU A 128 7.65 -3.38 -13.67
CA LEU A 128 7.10 -4.71 -13.99
C LEU A 128 7.84 -5.82 -13.24
N GLY A 129 9.18 -5.75 -13.18
CA GLY A 129 9.99 -6.74 -12.45
C GLY A 129 9.70 -6.75 -10.95
N VAL A 130 9.45 -5.59 -10.35
CA VAL A 130 9.09 -5.52 -8.92
C VAL A 130 7.69 -6.08 -8.68
N VAL A 131 6.71 -5.77 -9.54
CA VAL A 131 5.34 -6.31 -9.38
C VAL A 131 5.30 -7.81 -9.64
N ASP A 132 6.09 -8.33 -10.58
CA ASP A 132 6.29 -9.77 -10.78
C ASP A 132 6.93 -10.44 -9.55
N ALA A 133 7.92 -9.80 -8.94
CA ALA A 133 8.53 -10.31 -7.71
C ALA A 133 7.55 -10.32 -6.52
N LEU A 134 6.68 -9.31 -6.38
CA LEU A 134 5.58 -9.30 -5.41
C LEU A 134 4.61 -10.47 -5.66
N TYR A 135 4.23 -10.69 -6.92
CA TYR A 135 3.38 -11.82 -7.30
C TYR A 135 4.00 -13.16 -6.90
N ARG A 136 5.28 -13.38 -7.20
CA ARG A 136 6.00 -14.63 -6.88
C ARG A 136 6.19 -14.84 -5.38
N ALA A 137 6.33 -13.76 -4.61
CA ALA A 137 6.50 -13.82 -3.16
C ALA A 137 5.18 -14.16 -2.43
N LEU A 138 4.04 -13.87 -3.04
CA LEU A 138 2.74 -14.31 -2.52
C LEU A 138 2.57 -15.83 -2.67
N LYS A 139 1.89 -16.47 -1.76
CA LYS A 139 1.35 -17.83 -1.92
C LYS A 139 0.23 -17.84 -2.94
N PRO A 140 -0.07 -18.98 -3.60
CA PRO A 140 -1.28 -19.10 -4.43
C PRO A 140 -2.53 -18.67 -3.65
N GLY A 141 -3.33 -17.79 -4.23
CA GLY A 141 -4.49 -17.17 -3.57
C GLY A 141 -4.17 -16.03 -2.61
N GLY A 142 -2.90 -15.73 -2.38
CA GLY A 142 -2.46 -14.59 -1.56
C GLY A 142 -2.83 -13.24 -2.20
N VAL A 143 -2.88 -12.19 -1.41
CA VAL A 143 -3.37 -10.87 -1.84
C VAL A 143 -2.27 -9.82 -1.71
N LEU A 144 -2.09 -9.04 -2.77
CA LEU A 144 -1.32 -7.78 -2.79
C LEU A 144 -2.27 -6.62 -2.54
N MET A 145 -1.91 -5.70 -1.65
CA MET A 145 -2.54 -4.40 -1.49
C MET A 145 -1.54 -3.29 -1.80
N LEU A 146 -1.87 -2.47 -2.78
CA LEU A 146 -1.10 -1.28 -3.14
C LEU A 146 -1.86 -0.01 -2.76
N ARG A 147 -1.11 0.99 -2.28
CA ARG A 147 -1.61 2.37 -2.12
C ARG A 147 -0.61 3.32 -2.73
N THR A 148 -1.10 4.27 -3.54
CA THR A 148 -0.27 5.26 -4.24
C THR A 148 -1.08 6.55 -4.49
N PRO A 149 -0.45 7.72 -4.70
CA PRO A 149 -1.14 8.93 -5.11
C PRO A 149 -1.93 8.74 -6.40
N ASN A 150 -3.14 9.28 -6.43
CA ASN A 150 -4.04 9.18 -7.58
C ASN A 150 -3.81 10.35 -8.55
N MET A 151 -3.39 10.04 -9.77
CA MET A 151 -3.21 11.05 -10.83
C MET A 151 -4.51 11.48 -11.52
N GLU A 152 -5.63 10.86 -11.18
CA GLU A 152 -6.97 11.26 -11.63
C GLU A 152 -7.69 12.12 -10.58
N GLY A 153 -7.11 12.25 -9.38
CA GLY A 153 -7.65 13.06 -8.31
C GLY A 153 -7.47 14.58 -8.52
N PRO A 154 -8.22 15.42 -7.78
CA PRO A 154 -8.21 16.88 -7.96
C PRO A 154 -6.86 17.54 -7.64
N CYS A 155 -5.96 16.84 -6.95
CA CYS A 155 -4.62 17.32 -6.58
C CYS A 155 -3.48 16.54 -7.23
N ALA A 156 -3.72 15.88 -8.36
CA ALA A 156 -2.78 14.99 -9.04
C ALA A 156 -1.38 15.60 -9.24
N ASN A 157 -1.30 16.81 -9.83
CA ASN A 157 -0.03 17.48 -10.06
C ASN A 157 0.71 17.78 -8.74
N SER A 158 0.01 18.24 -7.71
CA SER A 158 0.61 18.50 -6.41
C SER A 158 1.13 17.23 -5.76
N SER A 159 0.45 16.11 -5.95
CA SER A 159 0.87 14.81 -5.42
C SER A 159 2.09 14.25 -6.18
N LEU A 160 2.13 14.39 -7.52
CA LEU A 160 3.26 13.92 -8.32
C LEU A 160 4.54 14.72 -8.04
N TYR A 161 4.43 16.05 -7.97
CA TYR A 161 5.58 16.94 -7.82
C TYR A 161 5.88 17.36 -6.37
N VAL A 162 5.27 16.72 -5.37
CA VAL A 162 5.57 17.00 -3.95
C VAL A 162 7.00 16.63 -3.57
N THR A 163 7.61 15.71 -4.29
CA THR A 163 9.00 15.28 -4.13
C THR A 163 9.64 14.95 -5.48
N LEU A 164 10.95 15.14 -5.58
CA LEU A 164 11.73 14.69 -6.75
C LEU A 164 11.92 13.17 -6.81
N ALA A 165 11.53 12.46 -5.76
CA ALA A 165 11.66 11.00 -5.69
C ALA A 165 10.47 10.25 -6.31
N HIS A 166 9.42 10.93 -6.75
CA HIS A 166 8.33 10.31 -7.50
C HIS A 166 8.75 10.12 -8.96
N GLU A 167 8.93 8.88 -9.36
CA GLU A 167 9.34 8.48 -10.71
C GLU A 167 8.14 8.31 -11.65
N TYR A 168 6.98 7.89 -11.11
CA TYR A 168 5.81 7.58 -11.90
C TYR A 168 4.50 7.92 -11.19
N GLY A 169 3.53 8.44 -11.93
CA GLY A 169 2.18 8.71 -11.44
C GLY A 169 1.17 7.67 -11.95
N PHE A 170 0.30 7.21 -11.06
CA PHE A 170 -0.68 6.16 -11.38
C PHE A 170 -2.08 6.72 -11.57
N SER A 171 -2.76 6.29 -12.65
CA SER A 171 -4.21 6.30 -12.78
C SER A 171 -4.77 4.92 -12.42
N SER A 172 -6.07 4.82 -12.19
CA SER A 172 -6.72 3.53 -11.95
C SER A 172 -6.49 2.57 -13.12
N ALA A 173 -6.64 3.03 -14.36
CA ALA A 173 -6.49 2.21 -15.55
C ALA A 173 -5.05 1.65 -15.73
N ASN A 174 -4.01 2.47 -15.52
CA ASN A 174 -2.64 1.97 -15.70
C ASN A 174 -2.19 1.07 -14.54
N LEU A 175 -2.70 1.30 -13.32
CA LEU A 175 -2.43 0.45 -12.17
C LEU A 175 -3.13 -0.91 -12.31
N GLU A 176 -4.37 -0.94 -12.81
CA GLU A 176 -5.08 -2.16 -13.17
C GLU A 176 -4.34 -2.94 -14.25
N SER A 177 -3.97 -2.28 -15.36
CA SER A 177 -3.20 -2.90 -16.43
C SER A 177 -1.86 -3.47 -15.95
N LEU A 178 -1.17 -2.79 -15.04
CA LEU A 178 0.08 -3.28 -14.45
C LEU A 178 -0.12 -4.58 -13.68
N LEU A 179 -1.17 -4.67 -12.88
CA LEU A 179 -1.50 -5.88 -12.12
C LEU A 179 -1.96 -7.01 -13.03
N ASP A 180 -2.79 -6.71 -14.04
CA ASP A 180 -3.26 -7.69 -15.03
C ASP A 180 -2.10 -8.30 -15.83
N ILE A 181 -1.16 -7.48 -16.32
CA ILE A 181 0.08 -7.95 -17.00
C ILE A 181 0.87 -8.91 -16.09
N CYS A 182 0.91 -8.66 -14.79
CA CYS A 182 1.58 -9.52 -13.82
C CYS A 182 0.71 -10.68 -13.32
N ALA A 183 -0.41 -10.98 -14.02
CA ALA A 183 -1.31 -12.11 -13.79
C ALA A 183 -2.05 -12.10 -12.43
N PHE A 184 -2.26 -10.93 -11.84
CA PHE A 184 -3.16 -10.81 -10.70
C PHE A 184 -4.61 -10.95 -11.14
N ASP A 185 -5.35 -11.77 -10.41
CA ASP A 185 -6.80 -11.92 -10.54
C ASP A 185 -7.54 -11.05 -9.51
N GLU A 186 -8.86 -10.92 -9.65
CA GLU A 186 -9.74 -10.21 -8.71
C GLU A 186 -9.24 -8.81 -8.33
N ILE A 187 -8.78 -8.04 -9.33
CA ILE A 187 -8.30 -6.67 -9.09
C ILE A 187 -9.49 -5.81 -8.65
N ARG A 188 -9.40 -5.21 -7.45
CA ARG A 188 -10.46 -4.39 -6.85
C ARG A 188 -9.90 -3.10 -6.30
N PHE A 189 -10.54 -1.97 -6.65
CA PHE A 189 -10.23 -0.67 -6.08
C PHE A 189 -11.09 -0.42 -4.84
N HIS A 190 -10.48 0.14 -3.81
CA HIS A 190 -11.13 0.45 -2.54
C HIS A 190 -11.17 1.95 -2.31
N GLN A 191 -12.23 2.40 -1.65
CA GLN A 191 -12.33 3.80 -1.22
C GLN A 191 -11.53 4.00 0.07
N PRO A 192 -10.77 5.10 0.19
CA PRO A 192 -10.15 5.45 1.46
C PRO A 192 -11.20 5.60 2.54
N SER A 193 -11.10 4.80 3.60
CA SER A 193 -12.05 4.83 4.71
C SER A 193 -11.48 5.57 5.92
N THR A 194 -12.35 6.26 6.66
CA THR A 194 -11.99 6.92 7.91
C THR A 194 -12.84 6.39 9.04
N PRO A 195 -12.25 5.93 10.16
CA PRO A 195 -12.97 5.26 11.25
C PRO A 195 -14.00 6.15 11.97
N HIS A 196 -13.82 7.46 11.93
CA HIS A 196 -14.74 8.43 12.51
C HIS A 196 -14.84 9.67 11.63
N SER A 197 -16.02 9.96 11.09
CA SER A 197 -16.29 11.28 10.51
C SER A 197 -16.52 12.28 11.62
N SER A 198 -15.52 13.05 12.01
CA SER A 198 -15.74 14.22 12.83
C SER A 198 -16.62 15.22 12.07
N PHE A 199 -17.35 16.08 12.80
CA PHE A 199 -18.15 17.16 12.18
C PHE A 199 -17.33 17.98 11.16
N LYS A 200 -16.05 18.24 11.45
CA LYS A 200 -15.10 18.90 10.52
C LYS A 200 -14.86 18.09 9.24
N GLN A 201 -14.76 16.77 9.34
CA GLN A 201 -14.58 15.89 8.18
C GLN A 201 -15.85 15.80 7.33
N THR A 202 -17.03 15.80 7.97
CA THR A 202 -18.32 15.84 7.26
C THR A 202 -18.49 17.13 6.47
N ILE A 203 -18.17 18.29 7.09
CA ILE A 203 -18.15 19.60 6.38
C ILE A 203 -17.12 19.55 5.25
N GLY A 204 -15.91 19.02 5.48
CA GLY A 204 -14.89 18.88 4.46
C GLY A 204 -15.34 17.99 3.27
N LYS A 205 -16.11 16.93 3.51
CA LYS A 205 -16.72 16.12 2.46
C LYS A 205 -17.76 16.90 1.65
N LEU A 206 -18.62 17.67 2.34
CA LEU A 206 -19.61 18.53 1.69
C LEU A 206 -18.98 19.63 0.80
N ILE A 207 -17.90 20.25 1.29
CA ILE A 207 -17.17 21.29 0.53
C ILE A 207 -16.45 20.66 -0.69
N ARG A 208 -15.89 19.47 -0.56
CA ARG A 208 -15.21 18.77 -1.66
C ARG A 208 -16.15 18.17 -2.68
N TRP A 209 -17.39 17.85 -2.31
CA TRP A 209 -18.35 17.19 -3.18
C TRP A 209 -18.59 17.88 -4.54
N PRO A 210 -18.76 19.21 -4.64
CA PRO A 210 -18.91 19.89 -5.95
C PRO A 210 -17.69 19.74 -6.84
N PHE A 211 -16.49 19.81 -6.29
CA PHE A 211 -15.23 19.65 -7.03
C PHE A 211 -15.04 18.22 -7.55
N LEU A 212 -15.43 17.22 -6.75
CA LEU A 212 -15.44 15.82 -7.18
C LEU A 212 -16.44 15.62 -8.32
N LYS A 213 -17.65 16.22 -8.24
CA LYS A 213 -18.66 16.15 -9.30
C LYS A 213 -18.22 16.85 -10.57
N GLU A 214 -17.56 17.98 -10.46
CA GLU A 214 -16.98 18.70 -11.60
C GLU A 214 -15.87 17.86 -12.26
N SER A 215 -14.97 17.27 -11.48
CA SER A 215 -13.94 16.37 -11.99
C SER A 215 -14.58 15.15 -12.70
N GLN A 216 -15.56 14.49 -12.10
CA GLN A 216 -16.29 13.39 -12.72
C GLN A 216 -16.95 13.80 -14.04
N LEU A 217 -17.54 15.00 -14.11
CA LEU A 217 -18.16 15.50 -15.34
C LEU A 217 -17.11 15.74 -16.43
N ARG A 218 -15.99 16.35 -16.11
CA ARG A 218 -14.88 16.55 -17.07
C ARG A 218 -14.41 15.23 -17.65
N HIS A 219 -14.12 14.23 -16.80
CA HIS A 219 -13.66 12.92 -17.25
C HIS A 219 -14.67 12.22 -18.15
N ARG A 220 -15.98 12.30 -17.86
CA ARG A 220 -17.05 11.78 -18.73
C ARG A 220 -17.12 12.49 -20.08
N LEU A 221 -16.97 13.82 -20.08
CA LEU A 221 -17.05 14.61 -21.31
C LEU A 221 -15.85 14.40 -22.23
N PHE A 222 -14.68 14.14 -21.66
CA PHE A 222 -13.43 13.96 -22.41
C PHE A 222 -13.02 12.48 -22.55
N GLY A 223 -13.80 11.54 -22.01
CA GLY A 223 -13.58 10.09 -22.16
C GLY A 223 -12.28 9.56 -21.52
N VAL A 224 -11.79 10.19 -20.45
CA VAL A 224 -10.45 9.93 -19.92
C VAL A 224 -10.43 8.93 -18.77
N ASN A 225 -11.55 8.70 -18.06
CA ASN A 225 -11.61 7.80 -16.91
C ASN A 225 -12.94 7.05 -16.83
N GLU A 226 -12.89 5.75 -17.05
CA GLU A 226 -14.06 4.86 -16.98
C GLU A 226 -14.32 4.35 -15.56
N HIS A 227 -13.30 4.33 -14.66
CA HIS A 227 -13.39 3.70 -13.35
C HIS A 227 -13.91 4.61 -12.23
N GLY A 228 -13.90 5.93 -12.40
CA GLY A 228 -14.54 6.88 -11.49
C GLY A 228 -13.87 7.07 -10.12
N HIS A 229 -12.57 6.75 -10.00
CA HIS A 229 -11.81 6.93 -8.77
C HIS A 229 -11.21 8.33 -8.70
N PHE A 230 -11.77 9.20 -7.85
CA PHE A 230 -11.37 10.61 -7.74
C PHE A 230 -10.84 11.01 -6.35
N ASP A 231 -10.56 10.05 -5.49
CA ASP A 231 -9.90 10.30 -4.21
C ASP A 231 -8.43 10.70 -4.42
N SER A 232 -7.81 11.24 -3.39
CA SER A 232 -6.39 11.65 -3.44
C SER A 232 -5.42 10.48 -3.59
N GLU A 233 -5.86 9.27 -3.27
CA GLU A 233 -5.08 8.03 -3.31
C GLU A 233 -5.85 6.94 -4.03
N LEU A 234 -5.14 6.08 -4.74
CA LEU A 234 -5.63 4.79 -5.21
C LEU A 234 -5.24 3.72 -4.19
N ILE A 235 -6.23 2.93 -3.78
CA ILE A 235 -6.04 1.72 -2.99
C ILE A 235 -6.56 0.58 -3.84
N VAL A 236 -5.70 -0.38 -4.17
CA VAL A 236 -6.06 -1.52 -5.00
C VAL A 236 -5.57 -2.81 -4.36
N THR A 237 -6.38 -3.87 -4.47
CA THR A 237 -5.96 -5.24 -4.17
C THR A 237 -5.98 -6.07 -5.44
N GLY A 238 -5.05 -7.03 -5.53
CA GLY A 238 -5.03 -8.07 -6.54
C GLY A 238 -4.71 -9.40 -5.89
N ARG A 239 -5.38 -10.47 -6.31
CA ARG A 239 -5.15 -11.81 -5.81
C ARG A 239 -4.17 -12.54 -6.72
N ARG A 240 -3.19 -13.25 -6.15
CA ARG A 240 -2.34 -14.15 -6.94
C ARG A 240 -3.19 -15.30 -7.47
N GLY A 241 -3.33 -15.36 -8.80
CA GLY A 241 -3.98 -16.46 -9.50
C GLY A 241 -3.11 -17.71 -9.61
N ASN A 242 -3.59 -18.67 -10.40
CA ASN A 242 -2.85 -19.90 -10.71
C ASN A 242 -2.08 -19.78 -12.04
N SER A 243 -2.26 -18.70 -12.78
CA SER A 243 -1.60 -18.48 -14.07
C SER A 243 -0.15 -18.05 -13.85
N PRO A 244 0.81 -18.55 -14.67
CA PRO A 244 2.16 -18.03 -14.62
C PRO A 244 2.16 -16.57 -15.07
N PRO A 245 3.00 -15.69 -14.46
CA PRO A 245 3.13 -14.31 -14.90
C PRO A 245 3.55 -14.23 -16.36
N PHE A 246 3.13 -13.16 -17.03
CA PHE A 246 3.40 -12.93 -18.46
C PHE A 246 4.89 -13.03 -18.83
N PHE A 247 5.77 -12.61 -17.93
CA PHE A 247 7.23 -12.71 -18.15
C PHE A 247 7.77 -14.13 -18.26
N ASP A 248 7.12 -15.13 -17.67
CA ASP A 248 7.56 -16.53 -17.83
C ASP A 248 7.24 -17.11 -19.21
N ALA A 249 6.27 -16.52 -19.91
CA ALA A 249 5.83 -17.01 -21.23
C ALA A 249 6.61 -16.42 -22.41
N GLN A 250 7.20 -15.23 -22.28
CA GLN A 250 7.83 -14.51 -23.41
C GLN A 250 9.36 -14.38 -23.36
N TYR A 251 10.00 -14.63 -22.20
CA TYR A 251 11.44 -14.37 -22.02
C TYR A 251 12.24 -15.58 -21.53
N ARG A 252 11.68 -16.80 -21.69
CA ARG A 252 12.44 -18.07 -21.59
C ARG A 252 12.94 -18.55 -22.94
#